data_5e68a16b41e11b1974ab2c07c60f0a1b
#
_entry.id   5e68a16b41e11b1974ab2c07c60f0a1b
#
_cell.length_a   1.000
_cell.length_b   1.000
_cell.length_c   1.000
_cell.angle_alpha   90.00
_cell.angle_beta   90.00
_cell.angle_gamma   90.00
#
_symmetry.space_group_name_H-M   'P 1'
#
loop_
_entity.id
_entity.type
_entity.pdbx_description
1 polymer ?
#
loop_
_entity_poly.entity_id
_entity_poly.type
_entity_poly.pdbx_seq_one_letter_code
_entity_poly.pdbx_strand_id
1 'polypeptide(L)'
;MHRFATGAITDEFSSDIAVAAAAMKELGMKGAELRVVNGKNIMDLSDAEIAQTMDILQANGLEVISIASPVLKCTLPDAPEVDARFQQDQFNAKHTFEDQPRLAERAFEIAKLTGAKIVRVFSYWRVVTPEVVFERVVDALQDLSDKAQKHGLIIGIENEHACNIATAQETAKVLAAIDHENLQVVWDPANAYLSGEKPFPNGYRLLDPTRIGHVHVKDCGLTLDANGAHKPVWGAVGTCDIDWKGQIEALAADGYRGYLHLETHWPGPDGNKFEGSKICGQNLHKLAGN
;
A
#
# COMPACT_ATOMS: atom_id res chain seq x y z
N MET A 1 -11.25 -23.08 -8.67
CA MET A 1 -10.91 -21.64 -8.74
C MET A 1 -10.20 -21.29 -7.44
N HIS A 2 -9.05 -20.64 -7.50
CA HIS A 2 -8.36 -20.22 -6.27
C HIS A 2 -9.12 -19.05 -5.65
N ARG A 3 -9.29 -19.06 -4.30
CA ARG A 3 -9.96 -17.98 -3.58
C ARG A 3 -8.93 -17.21 -2.75
N PHE A 4 -8.89 -15.91 -2.94
CA PHE A 4 -8.08 -15.01 -2.12
C PHE A 4 -8.92 -14.40 -1.01
N ALA A 5 -8.33 -14.25 0.17
CA ALA A 5 -8.89 -13.40 1.19
C ALA A 5 -8.80 -11.93 0.75
N THR A 6 -9.87 -11.18 0.98
CA THR A 6 -9.94 -9.76 0.65
C THR A 6 -9.96 -8.90 1.90
N GLY A 7 -9.44 -7.70 1.76
CA GLY A 7 -9.45 -6.67 2.80
C GLY A 7 -9.38 -5.28 2.19
N ALA A 8 -9.14 -4.29 3.01
CA ALA A 8 -8.97 -2.91 2.57
C ALA A 8 -8.13 -2.09 3.55
N ILE A 9 -7.57 -0.99 3.05
CA ILE A 9 -7.21 0.15 3.87
C ILE A 9 -8.53 0.73 4.40
N THR A 10 -8.71 0.77 5.72
CA THR A 10 -10.02 1.04 6.34
C THR A 10 -10.61 2.39 5.97
N ASP A 11 -9.79 3.42 5.87
CA ASP A 11 -10.23 4.79 5.53
C ASP A 11 -10.60 4.99 4.05
N GLU A 12 -10.46 3.97 3.22
CA GLU A 12 -11.06 3.97 1.89
C GLU A 12 -12.59 3.99 1.97
N PHE A 13 -13.18 3.32 2.97
CA PHE A 13 -14.61 3.36 3.23
C PHE A 13 -15.03 4.60 4.04
N SER A 14 -14.38 4.81 5.19
CA SER A 14 -14.68 5.93 6.08
C SER A 14 -13.52 6.17 7.04
N SER A 15 -13.28 7.43 7.41
CA SER A 15 -12.39 7.75 8.52
C SER A 15 -12.94 7.26 9.86
N ASP A 16 -14.28 7.12 10.03
CA ASP A 16 -14.90 6.46 11.17
C ASP A 16 -14.70 4.96 11.07
N ILE A 17 -13.92 4.40 11.98
CA ILE A 17 -13.56 2.98 11.96
C ILE A 17 -14.75 2.04 12.13
N ALA A 18 -15.80 2.44 12.86
CA ALA A 18 -16.98 1.60 13.04
C ALA A 18 -17.78 1.50 11.73
N VAL A 19 -17.90 2.60 10.99
CA VAL A 19 -18.53 2.65 9.67
C VAL A 19 -17.73 1.83 8.66
N ALA A 20 -16.40 1.99 8.64
CA ALA A 20 -15.52 1.25 7.76
C ALA A 20 -15.61 -0.27 8.02
N ALA A 21 -15.48 -0.68 9.27
CA ALA A 21 -15.53 -2.09 9.66
C ALA A 21 -16.88 -2.76 9.32
N ALA A 22 -17.98 -2.05 9.52
CA ALA A 22 -19.32 -2.56 9.16
C ALA A 22 -19.45 -2.76 7.65
N ALA A 23 -18.98 -1.81 6.83
CA ALA A 23 -19.00 -1.92 5.38
C ALA A 23 -18.11 -3.08 4.87
N MET A 24 -16.91 -3.23 5.42
CA MET A 24 -15.99 -4.31 5.07
C MET A 24 -16.58 -5.69 5.42
N LYS A 25 -17.22 -5.80 6.60
CA LYS A 25 -17.95 -7.02 7.00
C LYS A 25 -19.10 -7.36 6.05
N GLU A 26 -19.89 -6.36 5.65
CA GLU A 26 -20.99 -6.54 4.69
C GLU A 26 -20.49 -7.12 3.36
N LEU A 27 -19.29 -6.73 2.93
CA LEU A 27 -18.62 -7.21 1.72
C LEU A 27 -17.89 -8.56 1.90
N GLY A 28 -17.94 -9.17 3.09
CA GLY A 28 -17.26 -10.43 3.36
C GLY A 28 -15.73 -10.32 3.51
N MET A 29 -15.19 -9.12 3.60
CA MET A 29 -13.75 -8.88 3.81
C MET A 29 -13.31 -9.40 5.18
N LYS A 30 -12.03 -9.80 5.29
CA LYS A 30 -11.43 -10.36 6.49
C LYS A 30 -10.22 -9.58 7.00
N GLY A 31 -9.49 -8.92 6.10
CA GLY A 31 -8.29 -8.17 6.41
C GLY A 31 -8.55 -6.67 6.52
N ALA A 32 -7.96 -6.04 7.53
CA ALA A 32 -7.91 -4.60 7.67
C ALA A 32 -6.46 -4.12 7.56
N GLU A 33 -6.27 -2.99 6.92
CA GLU A 33 -5.01 -2.25 6.92
C GLU A 33 -5.27 -0.85 7.48
N LEU A 34 -4.46 -0.43 8.44
CA LEU A 34 -4.70 0.79 9.19
C LEU A 34 -3.79 1.92 8.71
N ARG A 35 -4.38 3.00 8.17
CA ARG A 35 -3.71 4.22 7.70
C ARG A 35 -4.22 5.45 8.45
N VAL A 36 -5.51 5.75 8.33
CA VAL A 36 -6.18 6.83 9.05
C VAL A 36 -7.37 6.24 9.81
N VAL A 37 -7.45 6.53 11.09
CA VAL A 37 -8.51 6.03 11.99
C VAL A 37 -9.11 7.22 12.73
N ASN A 38 -10.41 7.41 12.64
CA ASN A 38 -11.13 8.51 13.28
C ASN A 38 -10.51 9.89 12.99
N GLY A 39 -10.04 10.08 11.74
CA GLY A 39 -9.43 11.32 11.25
C GLY A 39 -7.97 11.56 11.65
N LYS A 40 -7.35 10.62 12.39
CA LYS A 40 -5.92 10.69 12.76
C LYS A 40 -5.10 9.67 11.97
N ASN A 41 -3.87 10.02 11.60
CA ASN A 41 -2.94 9.02 11.11
C ASN A 41 -2.72 7.95 12.19
N ILE A 42 -2.60 6.68 11.79
CA ILE A 42 -2.40 5.55 12.71
C ILE A 42 -1.22 5.77 13.66
N MET A 43 -0.18 6.48 13.21
CA MET A 43 1.02 6.77 13.98
C MET A 43 0.77 7.70 15.18
N ASP A 44 -0.31 8.49 15.12
CA ASP A 44 -0.67 9.50 16.13
C ASP A 44 -1.72 8.98 17.14
N LEU A 45 -2.17 7.73 16.99
CA LEU A 45 -3.09 7.14 17.96
C LEU A 45 -2.34 6.76 19.25
N SER A 46 -2.99 7.01 20.39
CA SER A 46 -2.59 6.44 21.67
C SER A 46 -2.88 4.94 21.71
N ASP A 47 -2.22 4.20 22.60
CA ASP A 47 -2.46 2.77 22.77
C ASP A 47 -3.91 2.46 23.18
N ALA A 48 -4.57 3.37 23.91
CA ALA A 48 -5.98 3.25 24.26
C ALA A 48 -6.90 3.38 23.02
N GLU A 49 -6.60 4.31 22.10
CA GLU A 49 -7.33 4.44 20.83
C GLU A 49 -7.09 3.23 19.91
N ILE A 50 -5.88 2.68 19.91
CA ILE A 50 -5.57 1.44 19.19
C ILE A 50 -6.38 0.27 19.77
N ALA A 51 -6.44 0.12 21.09
CA ALA A 51 -7.23 -0.94 21.73
C ALA A 51 -8.72 -0.83 21.37
N GLN A 52 -9.31 0.38 21.42
CA GLN A 52 -10.69 0.61 20.98
C GLN A 52 -10.90 0.27 19.50
N THR A 53 -9.93 0.61 18.64
CA THR A 53 -9.96 0.25 17.22
C THR A 53 -9.99 -1.28 17.05
N MET A 54 -9.16 -1.99 17.80
CA MET A 54 -9.10 -3.45 17.76
C MET A 54 -10.41 -4.09 18.22
N ASP A 55 -11.06 -3.58 19.28
CA ASP A 55 -12.36 -4.07 19.75
C ASP A 55 -13.42 -3.97 18.63
N ILE A 56 -13.44 -2.83 17.90
CA ILE A 56 -14.38 -2.61 16.78
C ILE A 56 -14.10 -3.57 15.63
N LEU A 57 -12.83 -3.74 15.24
CA LEU A 57 -12.46 -4.64 14.14
C LEU A 57 -12.79 -6.09 14.49
N GLN A 58 -12.46 -6.56 15.68
CA GLN A 58 -12.76 -7.92 16.16
C GLN A 58 -14.26 -8.19 16.23
N ALA A 59 -15.06 -7.24 16.70
CA ALA A 59 -16.53 -7.35 16.71
C ALA A 59 -17.12 -7.48 15.30
N ASN A 60 -16.40 -7.04 14.28
CA ASN A 60 -16.78 -7.19 12.87
C ASN A 60 -16.11 -8.38 12.17
N GLY A 61 -15.31 -9.18 12.89
CA GLY A 61 -14.62 -10.35 12.33
C GLY A 61 -13.49 -10.02 11.37
N LEU A 62 -12.85 -8.85 11.58
CA LEU A 62 -11.70 -8.37 10.83
C LEU A 62 -10.42 -8.56 11.63
N GLU A 63 -9.34 -8.96 10.97
CA GLU A 63 -7.98 -9.02 11.51
C GLU A 63 -7.11 -7.93 10.88
N VAL A 64 -6.16 -7.36 11.63
CA VAL A 64 -5.23 -6.39 11.09
C VAL A 64 -4.07 -7.12 10.43
N ILE A 65 -3.89 -6.90 9.12
CA ILE A 65 -2.88 -7.57 8.30
C ILE A 65 -1.62 -6.72 8.20
N SER A 66 -1.80 -5.42 7.99
CA SER A 66 -0.71 -4.48 7.74
C SER A 66 -0.98 -3.14 8.42
N ILE A 67 0.10 -2.47 8.78
CA ILE A 67 0.09 -1.06 9.16
C ILE A 67 0.54 -0.24 7.95
N ALA A 68 -0.36 0.54 7.37
CA ALA A 68 -0.08 1.45 6.27
C ALA A 68 0.64 2.70 6.79
N SER A 69 1.86 2.51 7.29
CA SER A 69 2.66 3.56 7.90
C SER A 69 3.17 4.56 6.86
N PRO A 70 3.46 5.83 7.23
CA PRO A 70 4.14 6.80 6.38
C PRO A 70 5.67 6.74 6.52
N VAL A 71 6.25 5.67 7.05
CA VAL A 71 7.70 5.52 7.22
C VAL A 71 8.39 5.66 5.88
N LEU A 72 9.42 6.49 5.82
CA LEU A 72 10.16 6.92 4.63
C LEU A 72 9.32 7.69 3.59
N LYS A 73 8.12 8.17 3.91
CA LYS A 73 7.33 9.06 3.03
C LYS A 73 7.65 10.53 3.35
N CYS A 74 8.88 10.94 3.14
CA CYS A 74 9.40 12.28 3.42
C CYS A 74 10.47 12.69 2.41
N THR A 75 10.89 13.96 2.46
CA THR A 75 12.02 14.44 1.67
C THR A 75 13.34 13.89 2.22
N LEU A 76 14.17 13.36 1.33
CA LEU A 76 15.52 12.90 1.67
C LEU A 76 16.48 14.11 1.66
N PRO A 77 17.17 14.41 2.77
CA PRO A 77 18.15 15.52 2.82
C PRO A 77 19.32 15.31 1.85
N ASP A 78 19.91 16.40 1.39
CA ASP A 78 21.09 16.38 0.50
C ASP A 78 20.90 15.49 -0.74
N ALA A 79 19.66 15.41 -1.23
CA ALA A 79 19.26 14.71 -2.43
C ALA A 79 18.95 15.70 -3.55
N PRO A 80 18.87 15.24 -4.81
CA PRO A 80 18.33 16.07 -5.89
C PRO A 80 16.94 16.61 -5.59
N GLU A 81 16.50 17.60 -6.36
CA GLU A 81 15.17 18.18 -6.26
C GLU A 81 14.07 17.11 -6.35
N VAL A 82 13.05 17.26 -5.50
CA VAL A 82 11.85 16.40 -5.55
C VAL A 82 11.10 16.66 -6.85
N ASP A 83 10.69 15.61 -7.51
CA ASP A 83 9.97 15.67 -8.78
C ASP A 83 8.57 16.27 -8.58
N ALA A 84 8.38 17.49 -9.02
CA ALA A 84 7.13 18.24 -8.86
C ALA A 84 5.95 17.69 -9.68
N ARG A 85 6.18 16.69 -10.55
CA ARG A 85 5.11 16.01 -11.28
C ARG A 85 4.21 15.17 -10.40
N PHE A 86 4.68 14.76 -9.22
CA PHE A 86 3.95 13.88 -8.33
C PHE A 86 3.39 14.63 -7.11
N GLN A 87 2.15 14.32 -6.77
CA GLN A 87 1.53 14.88 -5.58
C GLN A 87 2.12 14.22 -4.33
N GLN A 88 2.50 15.05 -3.34
CA GLN A 88 3.01 14.60 -2.05
C GLN A 88 1.86 14.49 -1.05
N ASP A 89 1.23 13.32 -1.00
CA ASP A 89 0.16 13.02 -0.04
C ASP A 89 0.70 12.25 1.16
N GLN A 90 0.49 12.79 2.35
CA GLN A 90 0.95 12.22 3.61
C GLN A 90 -0.19 11.64 4.48
N PHE A 91 -1.44 11.63 4.01
CA PHE A 91 -2.59 11.10 4.76
C PHE A 91 -2.61 11.55 6.22
N ASN A 92 -2.68 12.85 6.44
CA ASN A 92 -2.65 13.51 7.76
C ASN A 92 -1.34 13.31 8.56
N ALA A 93 -0.29 12.76 7.97
CA ALA A 93 1.02 12.66 8.60
C ALA A 93 1.93 13.78 8.10
N LYS A 94 2.67 14.43 9.01
CA LYS A 94 3.66 15.47 8.69
C LYS A 94 4.98 15.12 9.38
N HIS A 95 5.66 14.12 8.85
CA HIS A 95 6.92 13.63 9.42
C HIS A 95 8.09 14.03 8.53
N THR A 96 9.16 14.51 9.18
CA THR A 96 10.43 14.85 8.51
C THR A 96 11.35 13.65 8.44
N PHE A 97 12.52 13.82 7.85
CA PHE A 97 13.56 12.80 7.83
C PHE A 97 14.07 12.47 9.24
N GLU A 98 14.20 13.47 10.09
CA GLU A 98 14.67 13.32 11.47
C GLU A 98 13.69 12.54 12.35
N ASP A 99 12.40 12.54 11.99
CA ASP A 99 11.38 11.77 12.70
C ASP A 99 11.44 10.26 12.39
N GLN A 100 12.06 9.85 11.28
CA GLN A 100 11.93 8.49 10.76
C GLN A 100 12.35 7.38 11.74
N PRO A 101 13.44 7.52 12.52
CA PRO A 101 13.80 6.48 13.49
C PRO A 101 12.70 6.25 14.54
N ARG A 102 12.15 7.34 15.10
CA ARG A 102 11.06 7.28 16.10
C ARG A 102 9.77 6.75 15.47
N LEU A 103 9.49 7.14 14.23
CA LEU A 103 8.32 6.72 13.50
C LEU A 103 8.35 5.21 13.21
N ALA A 104 9.50 4.67 12.83
CA ALA A 104 9.67 3.24 12.60
C ALA A 104 9.43 2.41 13.87
N GLU A 105 10.02 2.83 15.00
CA GLU A 105 9.78 2.16 16.30
C GLU A 105 8.29 2.19 16.67
N ARG A 106 7.62 3.34 16.49
CA ARG A 106 6.17 3.45 16.75
C ARG A 106 5.37 2.51 15.85
N ALA A 107 5.72 2.40 14.56
CA ALA A 107 5.07 1.46 13.64
C ALA A 107 5.21 0.01 14.11
N PHE A 108 6.37 -0.39 14.62
CA PHE A 108 6.60 -1.72 15.18
C PHE A 108 5.79 -1.96 16.45
N GLU A 109 5.69 -0.97 17.35
CA GLU A 109 4.83 -1.04 18.53
C GLU A 109 3.36 -1.25 18.13
N ILE A 110 2.86 -0.43 17.19
CA ILE A 110 1.47 -0.53 16.69
C ILE A 110 1.24 -1.91 16.06
N ALA A 111 2.16 -2.42 15.25
CA ALA A 111 2.05 -3.74 14.66
C ALA A 111 1.93 -4.83 15.73
N LYS A 112 2.69 -4.73 16.83
CA LYS A 112 2.57 -5.66 17.97
C LYS A 112 1.23 -5.53 18.70
N LEU A 113 0.76 -4.30 18.94
CA LEU A 113 -0.51 -4.05 19.63
C LEU A 113 -1.72 -4.56 18.81
N THR A 114 -1.62 -4.52 17.49
CA THR A 114 -2.69 -4.92 16.57
C THR A 114 -2.57 -6.37 16.08
N GLY A 115 -1.42 -7.00 16.26
CA GLY A 115 -1.12 -8.33 15.73
C GLY A 115 -0.74 -8.34 14.25
N ALA A 116 -0.64 -7.17 13.60
CA ALA A 116 -0.20 -7.04 12.22
C ALA A 116 1.19 -7.64 12.03
N LYS A 117 1.41 -8.24 10.86
CA LYS A 117 2.70 -8.85 10.50
C LYS A 117 3.53 -7.98 9.58
N ILE A 118 2.89 -7.07 8.85
CA ILE A 118 3.51 -6.23 7.84
C ILE A 118 3.45 -4.78 8.31
N VAL A 119 4.58 -4.08 8.20
CA VAL A 119 4.65 -2.63 8.29
C VAL A 119 5.01 -2.12 6.89
N ARG A 120 4.04 -1.48 6.22
CA ARG A 120 4.30 -0.86 4.94
C ARG A 120 5.20 0.36 5.11
N VAL A 121 6.17 0.50 4.21
CA VAL A 121 7.10 1.63 4.15
C VAL A 121 7.26 2.10 2.70
N PHE A 122 7.90 3.26 2.52
CA PHE A 122 8.16 3.85 1.22
C PHE A 122 9.67 3.98 0.93
N SER A 123 10.04 4.85 -0.02
CA SER A 123 11.41 5.02 -0.51
C SER A 123 11.76 6.50 -0.70
N TYR A 124 11.29 7.34 0.21
CA TYR A 124 11.37 8.80 0.15
C TYR A 124 10.63 9.39 -1.07
N TRP A 125 10.30 10.69 -1.03
CA TRP A 125 9.70 11.37 -2.18
C TRP A 125 10.60 11.26 -3.41
N ARG A 126 9.98 10.98 -4.55
CA ARG A 126 10.68 10.80 -5.81
C ARG A 126 11.45 12.05 -6.17
N VAL A 127 12.75 11.90 -6.40
CA VAL A 127 13.60 12.95 -6.92
C VAL A 127 13.67 12.90 -8.45
N VAL A 128 14.10 13.98 -9.09
CA VAL A 128 14.19 14.06 -10.56
C VAL A 128 15.17 13.05 -11.18
N THR A 129 16.10 12.51 -10.38
CA THR A 129 17.07 11.48 -10.76
C THR A 129 17.13 10.38 -9.68
N PRO A 130 16.15 9.45 -9.63
CA PRO A 130 16.04 8.47 -8.54
C PRO A 130 17.27 7.58 -8.37
N GLU A 131 17.99 7.33 -9.44
CA GLU A 131 19.19 6.47 -9.43
C GLU A 131 20.30 7.00 -8.52
N VAL A 132 20.36 8.33 -8.35
CA VAL A 132 21.39 8.98 -7.51
C VAL A 132 21.18 8.69 -6.03
N VAL A 133 19.96 8.42 -5.61
CA VAL A 133 19.62 8.14 -4.20
C VAL A 133 19.39 6.66 -3.91
N PHE A 134 19.59 5.77 -4.91
CA PHE A 134 19.29 4.36 -4.80
C PHE A 134 19.98 3.69 -3.61
N GLU A 135 21.29 3.87 -3.44
CA GLU A 135 22.05 3.28 -2.33
C GLU A 135 21.52 3.74 -0.96
N ARG A 136 21.12 5.00 -0.84
CA ARG A 136 20.54 5.53 0.40
C ARG A 136 19.18 4.93 0.72
N VAL A 137 18.39 4.60 -0.31
CA VAL A 137 17.12 3.85 -0.16
C VAL A 137 17.42 2.42 0.28
N VAL A 138 18.40 1.76 -0.33
CA VAL A 138 18.85 0.41 0.03
C VAL A 138 19.29 0.37 1.49
N ASP A 139 20.17 1.27 1.92
CA ASP A 139 20.67 1.34 3.30
C ASP A 139 19.53 1.52 4.32
N ALA A 140 18.57 2.41 4.02
CA ALA A 140 17.43 2.64 4.89
C ALA A 140 16.51 1.42 5.00
N LEU A 141 16.24 0.73 3.89
CA LEU A 141 15.41 -0.49 3.87
C LEU A 141 16.12 -1.67 4.54
N GLN A 142 17.43 -1.80 4.40
CA GLN A 142 18.22 -2.82 5.10
C GLN A 142 18.14 -2.58 6.62
N ASP A 143 18.39 -1.35 7.11
CA ASP A 143 18.31 -1.01 8.54
C ASP A 143 16.91 -1.29 9.11
N LEU A 144 15.85 -0.93 8.37
CA LEU A 144 14.48 -1.23 8.77
C LEU A 144 14.21 -2.73 8.83
N SER A 145 14.72 -3.51 7.88
CA SER A 145 14.56 -4.97 7.84
C SER A 145 15.26 -5.65 8.99
N ASP A 146 16.50 -5.23 9.31
CA ASP A 146 17.27 -5.71 10.46
C ASP A 146 16.54 -5.42 11.80
N LYS A 147 15.90 -4.27 11.89
CA LYS A 147 15.09 -3.89 13.07
C LYS A 147 13.81 -4.72 13.13
N ALA A 148 13.07 -4.83 12.01
CA ALA A 148 11.83 -5.60 11.93
C ALA A 148 12.04 -7.07 12.29
N GLN A 149 13.15 -7.68 11.89
CA GLN A 149 13.51 -9.05 12.23
C GLN A 149 13.53 -9.26 13.74
N LYS A 150 14.08 -8.32 14.51
CA LYS A 150 14.14 -8.39 16.00
C LYS A 150 12.74 -8.37 16.64
N HIS A 151 11.76 -7.86 15.90
CA HIS A 151 10.36 -7.79 16.31
C HIS A 151 9.49 -8.90 15.72
N GLY A 152 10.04 -9.76 14.84
CA GLY A 152 9.29 -10.78 14.13
C GLY A 152 8.28 -10.19 13.12
N LEU A 153 8.62 -9.04 12.53
CA LEU A 153 7.81 -8.29 11.59
C LEU A 153 8.43 -8.30 10.19
N ILE A 154 7.61 -7.98 9.21
CA ILE A 154 8.00 -7.82 7.80
C ILE A 154 7.94 -6.34 7.44
N ILE A 155 8.96 -5.83 6.81
CA ILE A 155 8.92 -4.56 6.09
C ILE A 155 8.33 -4.81 4.71
N GLY A 156 7.21 -4.17 4.41
CA GLY A 156 6.58 -4.17 3.11
C GLY A 156 6.93 -2.89 2.34
N ILE A 157 7.91 -2.95 1.43
CA ILE A 157 8.18 -1.80 0.55
C ILE A 157 7.08 -1.70 -0.50
N GLU A 158 6.35 -0.58 -0.51
CA GLU A 158 5.38 -0.29 -1.56
C GLU A 158 6.06 0.42 -2.74
N ASN A 159 5.82 -0.09 -3.95
CA ASN A 159 6.14 0.63 -5.16
C ASN A 159 5.12 1.77 -5.33
N GLU A 160 5.50 2.97 -4.92
CA GLU A 160 4.64 4.16 -4.92
C GLU A 160 5.13 5.17 -5.96
N HIS A 161 4.23 5.57 -6.89
CA HIS A 161 4.58 6.44 -8.02
C HIS A 161 5.18 7.80 -7.60
N ALA A 162 4.83 8.30 -6.42
CA ALA A 162 5.38 9.53 -5.86
C ALA A 162 6.69 9.33 -5.09
N CYS A 163 7.22 8.08 -5.00
CA CYS A 163 8.44 7.74 -4.28
C CYS A 163 9.54 7.23 -5.23
N ASN A 164 10.77 7.08 -4.73
CA ASN A 164 11.91 6.71 -5.58
C ASN A 164 11.82 5.30 -6.15
N ILE A 165 11.10 4.39 -5.48
CA ILE A 165 10.80 3.04 -5.98
C ILE A 165 9.33 3.02 -6.38
N ALA A 166 9.04 3.07 -7.67
CA ALA A 166 7.71 3.25 -8.21
C ALA A 166 7.26 2.11 -9.16
N THR A 167 8.20 1.39 -9.76
CA THR A 167 7.96 0.35 -10.75
C THR A 167 8.39 -1.03 -10.25
N ALA A 168 7.90 -2.09 -10.89
CA ALA A 168 8.39 -3.44 -10.64
C ALA A 168 9.89 -3.57 -10.93
N GLN A 169 10.39 -2.88 -11.98
CA GLN A 169 11.80 -2.89 -12.32
C GLN A 169 12.66 -2.28 -11.20
N GLU A 170 12.25 -1.13 -10.64
CA GLU A 170 12.95 -0.49 -9.52
C GLU A 170 12.86 -1.35 -8.26
N THR A 171 11.70 -1.94 -7.99
CA THR A 171 11.48 -2.87 -6.87
C THR A 171 12.37 -4.11 -6.97
N ALA A 172 12.45 -4.74 -8.15
CA ALA A 172 13.31 -5.89 -8.36
C ALA A 172 14.79 -5.58 -8.12
N LYS A 173 15.26 -4.38 -8.48
CA LYS A 173 16.62 -3.92 -8.17
C LYS A 173 16.87 -3.80 -6.66
N VAL A 174 15.90 -3.26 -5.90
CA VAL A 174 16.00 -3.19 -4.43
C VAL A 174 16.06 -4.59 -3.83
N LEU A 175 15.18 -5.50 -4.25
CA LEU A 175 15.17 -6.88 -3.74
C LEU A 175 16.45 -7.64 -4.08
N ALA A 176 17.07 -7.35 -5.24
CA ALA A 176 18.36 -7.91 -5.61
C ALA A 176 19.54 -7.35 -4.80
N ALA A 177 19.44 -6.09 -4.36
CA ALA A 177 20.45 -5.45 -3.51
C ALA A 177 20.33 -5.87 -2.04
N ILE A 178 19.11 -6.22 -1.58
CA ILE A 178 18.81 -6.57 -0.18
C ILE A 178 18.29 -8.00 -0.13
N ASP A 179 19.18 -8.95 0.18
CA ASP A 179 18.81 -10.36 0.43
C ASP A 179 18.43 -10.54 1.91
N HIS A 180 17.21 -10.09 2.26
CA HIS A 180 16.71 -10.14 3.62
C HIS A 180 15.27 -10.69 3.65
N GLU A 181 15.04 -11.76 4.42
CA GLU A 181 13.74 -12.45 4.48
C GLU A 181 12.60 -11.58 5.06
N ASN A 182 12.96 -10.59 5.89
CA ASN A 182 12.00 -9.64 6.48
C ASN A 182 11.73 -8.41 5.60
N LEU A 183 12.27 -8.35 4.36
CA LEU A 183 11.90 -7.37 3.36
C LEU A 183 11.04 -8.04 2.28
N GLN A 184 9.81 -7.60 2.12
CA GLN A 184 8.88 -8.06 1.10
C GLN A 184 8.26 -6.87 0.36
N VAL A 185 7.55 -7.15 -0.72
CA VAL A 185 6.89 -6.14 -1.55
C VAL A 185 5.43 -6.01 -1.14
N VAL A 186 4.96 -4.78 -1.01
CA VAL A 186 3.56 -4.41 -1.17
C VAL A 186 3.39 -4.05 -2.64
N TRP A 187 2.89 -5.00 -3.44
CA TRP A 187 2.76 -4.82 -4.88
C TRP A 187 1.54 -4.01 -5.24
N ASP A 188 1.76 -2.88 -5.90
CA ASP A 188 0.71 -2.01 -6.43
C ASP A 188 0.88 -1.83 -7.94
N PRO A 189 0.13 -2.57 -8.76
CA PRO A 189 0.18 -2.46 -10.22
C PRO A 189 -0.21 -1.08 -10.76
N ALA A 190 -1.14 -0.37 -10.09
CA ALA A 190 -1.57 0.94 -10.55
C ALA A 190 -0.47 1.99 -10.38
N ASN A 191 0.31 1.94 -9.30
CA ASN A 191 1.46 2.81 -9.11
C ASN A 191 2.54 2.58 -10.19
N ALA A 192 2.80 1.33 -10.56
CA ALA A 192 3.70 0.99 -11.65
C ALA A 192 3.19 1.53 -13.00
N TYR A 193 1.87 1.41 -13.26
CA TYR A 193 1.23 1.94 -14.46
C TYR A 193 1.35 3.46 -14.56
N LEU A 194 1.09 4.18 -13.47
CA LEU A 194 1.23 5.64 -13.41
C LEU A 194 2.67 6.11 -13.61
N SER A 195 3.63 5.24 -13.34
CA SER A 195 5.05 5.47 -13.57
C SER A 195 5.52 5.10 -14.98
N GLY A 196 4.58 4.71 -15.87
CA GLY A 196 4.84 4.40 -17.28
C GLY A 196 5.25 2.96 -17.55
N GLU A 197 5.19 2.07 -16.55
CA GLU A 197 5.44 0.64 -16.73
C GLU A 197 4.14 -0.07 -17.13
N LYS A 198 4.24 -1.13 -17.93
CA LYS A 198 3.15 -2.08 -18.12
C LYS A 198 3.20 -3.10 -16.97
N PRO A 199 2.34 -2.97 -15.93
CA PRO A 199 2.50 -3.75 -14.70
C PRO A 199 2.28 -5.24 -14.94
N PHE A 200 1.38 -5.62 -15.86
CA PHE A 200 1.15 -7.02 -16.23
C PHE A 200 1.12 -7.20 -17.76
N PRO A 201 1.73 -8.27 -18.28
CA PRO A 201 2.57 -9.24 -17.54
C PRO A 201 4.03 -8.78 -17.34
N ASN A 202 4.43 -7.62 -17.88
CA ASN A 202 5.83 -7.24 -18.02
C ASN A 202 6.47 -6.94 -16.64
N GLY A 203 5.89 -6.03 -15.88
CA GLY A 203 6.40 -5.67 -14.56
C GLY A 203 6.34 -6.84 -13.58
N TYR A 204 5.19 -7.50 -13.48
CA TYR A 204 5.01 -8.64 -12.57
C TYR A 204 6.08 -9.72 -12.73
N ARG A 205 6.50 -10.04 -13.97
CA ARG A 205 7.53 -11.05 -14.26
C ARG A 205 8.94 -10.69 -13.76
N LEU A 206 9.17 -9.43 -13.41
CA LEU A 206 10.45 -8.97 -12.84
C LEU A 206 10.52 -9.21 -11.33
N LEU A 207 9.38 -9.39 -10.68
CA LEU A 207 9.30 -9.63 -9.24
C LEU A 207 9.50 -11.11 -8.93
N ASP A 208 10.20 -11.40 -7.83
CA ASP A 208 10.16 -12.71 -7.22
C ASP A 208 8.81 -12.89 -6.50
N PRO A 209 7.94 -13.79 -6.96
CA PRO A 209 6.62 -13.95 -6.37
C PRO A 209 6.66 -14.41 -4.90
N THR A 210 7.74 -15.04 -4.46
CA THR A 210 7.92 -15.45 -3.05
C THR A 210 8.20 -14.28 -2.13
N ARG A 211 8.59 -13.13 -2.70
CA ARG A 211 8.86 -11.87 -1.99
C ARG A 211 7.66 -10.91 -2.03
N ILE A 212 6.56 -11.28 -2.67
CA ILE A 212 5.31 -10.48 -2.62
C ILE A 212 4.59 -10.81 -1.32
N GLY A 213 4.65 -9.89 -0.36
CA GLY A 213 4.02 -10.05 0.95
C GLY A 213 2.58 -9.55 1.02
N HIS A 214 2.27 -8.55 0.20
CA HIS A 214 0.97 -7.89 0.20
C HIS A 214 0.65 -7.30 -1.18
N VAL A 215 -0.64 -7.09 -1.47
CA VAL A 215 -1.10 -6.55 -2.75
C VAL A 215 -2.13 -5.45 -2.52
N HIS A 216 -1.88 -4.26 -3.03
CA HIS A 216 -2.84 -3.17 -3.11
C HIS A 216 -3.60 -3.21 -4.42
N VAL A 217 -4.91 -3.04 -4.34
CA VAL A 217 -5.84 -3.14 -5.47
C VAL A 217 -6.55 -1.82 -5.67
N LYS A 218 -6.17 -1.13 -6.74
CA LYS A 218 -6.84 0.06 -7.27
C LYS A 218 -6.81 0.03 -8.79
N ASP A 219 -7.66 0.79 -9.45
CA ASP A 219 -7.76 0.77 -10.90
C ASP A 219 -7.85 2.17 -11.49
N CYS A 220 -7.15 2.39 -12.56
CA CYS A 220 -7.12 3.65 -13.26
C CYS A 220 -6.81 3.48 -14.75
N GLY A 221 -7.21 4.47 -15.52
CA GLY A 221 -6.70 4.74 -16.85
C GLY A 221 -5.90 6.03 -16.88
N LEU A 222 -5.37 6.38 -18.03
CA LEU A 222 -4.69 7.66 -18.27
C LEU A 222 -5.48 8.51 -19.25
N THR A 223 -5.53 9.82 -18.98
CA THR A 223 -6.01 10.84 -19.90
C THR A 223 -4.96 11.93 -20.03
N LEU A 224 -5.13 12.81 -21.02
CA LEU A 224 -4.29 13.99 -21.14
C LEU A 224 -4.97 15.18 -20.45
N ASP A 225 -4.19 15.95 -19.71
CA ASP A 225 -4.63 17.25 -19.21
C ASP A 225 -4.60 18.32 -20.30
N ALA A 226 -4.98 19.55 -19.95
CA ALA A 226 -4.99 20.68 -20.90
C ALA A 226 -3.61 21.03 -21.49
N ASN A 227 -2.52 20.60 -20.86
CA ASN A 227 -1.14 20.81 -21.29
C ASN A 227 -0.59 19.60 -22.05
N GLY A 228 -1.38 18.53 -22.24
CA GLY A 228 -0.95 17.29 -22.87
C GLY A 228 -0.16 16.35 -21.96
N ALA A 229 -0.13 16.59 -20.65
CA ALA A 229 0.48 15.68 -19.69
C ALA A 229 -0.49 14.57 -19.28
N HIS A 230 0.04 13.36 -19.08
CA HIS A 230 -0.76 12.25 -18.57
C HIS A 230 -1.20 12.49 -17.13
N LYS A 231 -2.47 12.24 -16.86
CA LYS A 231 -3.01 12.22 -15.50
C LYS A 231 -3.91 11.00 -15.29
N PRO A 232 -3.97 10.45 -14.04
CA PRO A 232 -4.85 9.33 -13.74
C PRO A 232 -6.32 9.70 -13.84
N VAL A 233 -7.12 8.75 -14.33
CA VAL A 233 -8.56 8.72 -14.18
C VAL A 233 -8.90 7.47 -13.40
N TRP A 234 -9.23 7.66 -12.12
CA TRP A 234 -9.57 6.57 -11.22
C TRP A 234 -10.96 6.01 -11.54
N GLY A 235 -11.10 4.70 -11.48
CA GLY A 235 -12.36 4.01 -11.76
C GLY A 235 -12.58 2.80 -10.85
N ALA A 236 -13.71 2.14 -11.07
CA ALA A 236 -14.04 0.94 -10.31
C ALA A 236 -13.05 -0.20 -10.65
N VAL A 237 -12.63 -0.97 -9.66
CA VAL A 237 -11.71 -2.09 -9.83
C VAL A 237 -12.22 -3.06 -10.91
N GLY A 238 -11.34 -3.40 -11.84
CA GLY A 238 -11.62 -4.29 -12.97
C GLY A 238 -12.34 -3.61 -14.15
N THR A 239 -12.42 -2.28 -14.19
CA THR A 239 -13.10 -1.55 -15.27
C THR A 239 -12.21 -0.58 -16.05
N CYS A 240 -10.94 -0.40 -15.63
CA CYS A 240 -9.98 0.48 -16.28
C CYS A 240 -8.84 -0.31 -16.94
N ASP A 241 -7.62 0.23 -16.90
CA ASP A 241 -6.51 -0.29 -17.71
C ASP A 241 -5.65 -1.33 -16.98
N ILE A 242 -5.85 -1.54 -15.68
CA ILE A 242 -5.08 -2.54 -14.92
C ILE A 242 -5.68 -3.93 -15.16
N ASP A 243 -4.88 -4.84 -15.72
CA ASP A 243 -5.30 -6.24 -15.95
C ASP A 243 -5.37 -7.03 -14.63
N TRP A 244 -6.37 -6.71 -13.80
CA TRP A 244 -6.58 -7.39 -12.52
C TRP A 244 -6.87 -8.87 -12.67
N LYS A 245 -7.52 -9.28 -13.76
CA LYS A 245 -7.79 -10.71 -14.00
C LYS A 245 -6.47 -11.45 -14.20
N GLY A 246 -5.61 -10.97 -15.10
CA GLY A 246 -4.30 -11.59 -15.37
C GLY A 246 -3.40 -11.56 -14.11
N GLN A 247 -3.38 -10.45 -13.37
CA GLN A 247 -2.63 -10.33 -12.12
C GLN A 247 -3.04 -11.38 -11.09
N ILE A 248 -4.34 -11.53 -10.84
CA ILE A 248 -4.89 -12.48 -9.83
C ILE A 248 -4.65 -13.93 -10.27
N GLU A 249 -4.80 -14.25 -11.56
CA GLU A 249 -4.49 -15.58 -12.10
C GLU A 249 -3.00 -15.91 -11.92
N ALA A 250 -2.09 -14.96 -12.16
CA ALA A 250 -0.66 -15.15 -11.97
C ALA A 250 -0.28 -15.32 -10.50
N LEU A 251 -0.78 -14.46 -9.60
CA LEU A 251 -0.60 -14.60 -8.15
C LEU A 251 -1.04 -15.98 -7.64
N ALA A 252 -2.17 -16.48 -8.15
CA ALA A 252 -2.67 -17.82 -7.82
C ALA A 252 -1.74 -18.93 -8.31
N ALA A 253 -1.26 -18.84 -9.56
CA ALA A 253 -0.36 -19.79 -10.18
C ALA A 253 0.99 -19.85 -9.45
N ASP A 254 1.51 -18.69 -9.03
CA ASP A 254 2.77 -18.55 -8.32
C ASP A 254 2.67 -18.85 -6.81
N GLY A 255 1.49 -19.22 -6.36
CA GLY A 255 1.29 -19.69 -4.99
C GLY A 255 1.14 -18.60 -3.93
N TYR A 256 0.87 -17.34 -4.30
CA TYR A 256 0.55 -16.30 -3.34
C TYR A 256 -0.63 -16.71 -2.43
N ARG A 257 -0.53 -16.42 -1.14
CA ARG A 257 -1.54 -16.79 -0.12
C ARG A 257 -1.94 -15.62 0.75
N GLY A 258 -1.42 -14.43 0.47
CA GLY A 258 -1.74 -13.21 1.20
C GLY A 258 -3.11 -12.64 0.81
N TYR A 259 -3.36 -11.46 1.32
CA TYR A 259 -4.59 -10.71 1.07
C TYR A 259 -4.50 -9.85 -0.19
N LEU A 260 -5.65 -9.60 -0.81
CA LEU A 260 -5.84 -8.54 -1.79
C LEU A 260 -6.56 -7.39 -1.09
N HIS A 261 -5.87 -6.28 -0.85
CA HIS A 261 -6.41 -5.13 -0.13
C HIS A 261 -6.81 -4.00 -1.07
N LEU A 262 -8.06 -3.57 -0.94
CA LEU A 262 -8.59 -2.42 -1.66
C LEU A 262 -7.92 -1.13 -1.16
N GLU A 263 -7.35 -0.37 -2.09
CA GLU A 263 -6.88 1.00 -1.92
C GLU A 263 -7.45 1.85 -3.06
N THR A 264 -8.76 2.08 -3.08
CA THR A 264 -9.37 2.82 -4.18
C THR A 264 -9.17 4.33 -4.05
N HIS A 265 -8.73 4.96 -5.14
CA HIS A 265 -8.73 6.42 -5.27
C HIS A 265 -9.95 6.93 -6.03
N TRP A 266 -10.83 6.02 -6.47
CA TRP A 266 -12.02 6.40 -7.21
C TRP A 266 -12.99 7.16 -6.31
N PRO A 267 -13.40 8.39 -6.71
CA PRO A 267 -14.33 9.19 -5.91
C PRO A 267 -15.76 8.61 -5.89
N GLY A 268 -16.01 7.52 -6.64
CA GLY A 268 -17.32 6.90 -6.74
C GLY A 268 -18.26 7.61 -7.70
N PRO A 269 -19.46 7.04 -7.92
CA PRO A 269 -20.49 7.69 -8.72
C PRO A 269 -20.90 9.00 -8.02
N ASP A 270 -21.02 10.07 -8.82
CA ASP A 270 -21.42 11.41 -8.35
C ASP A 270 -20.58 11.96 -7.17
N GLY A 271 -19.32 11.49 -7.02
CA GLY A 271 -18.42 11.89 -5.94
C GLY A 271 -18.71 11.21 -4.59
N ASN A 272 -19.53 10.19 -4.56
CA ASN A 272 -19.82 9.41 -3.36
C ASN A 272 -18.73 8.34 -3.13
N LYS A 273 -17.66 8.71 -2.42
CA LYS A 273 -16.51 7.84 -2.16
C LYS A 273 -16.91 6.54 -1.46
N PHE A 274 -17.81 6.60 -0.48
CA PHE A 274 -18.26 5.42 0.26
C PHE A 274 -18.91 4.39 -0.67
N GLU A 275 -19.80 4.84 -1.55
CA GLU A 275 -20.45 3.97 -2.54
C GLU A 275 -19.43 3.46 -3.56
N GLY A 276 -18.48 4.32 -3.99
CA GLY A 276 -17.37 3.92 -4.84
C GLY A 276 -16.55 2.78 -4.25
N SER A 277 -16.22 2.88 -2.97
CA SER A 277 -15.47 1.83 -2.25
C SER A 277 -16.27 0.54 -2.12
N LYS A 278 -17.59 0.61 -1.91
CA LYS A 278 -18.46 -0.57 -1.91
C LYS A 278 -18.48 -1.27 -3.27
N ILE A 279 -18.61 -0.52 -4.35
CA ILE A 279 -18.58 -1.05 -5.72
C ILE A 279 -17.22 -1.71 -6.01
N CYS A 280 -16.11 -1.02 -5.67
CA CYS A 280 -14.77 -1.58 -5.83
C CYS A 280 -14.58 -2.86 -5.01
N GLY A 281 -15.07 -2.89 -3.77
CA GLY A 281 -15.02 -4.06 -2.90
C GLY A 281 -15.81 -5.24 -3.45
N GLN A 282 -17.01 -5.02 -4.00
CA GLN A 282 -17.80 -6.05 -4.66
C GLN A 282 -17.11 -6.63 -5.89
N ASN A 283 -16.47 -5.75 -6.69
CA ASN A 283 -15.73 -6.18 -7.88
C ASN A 283 -14.47 -6.98 -7.46
N LEU A 284 -13.74 -6.52 -6.45
CA LEU A 284 -12.58 -7.24 -5.91
C LEU A 284 -12.99 -8.61 -5.37
N HIS A 285 -14.10 -8.70 -4.63
CA HIS A 285 -14.63 -9.96 -4.11
C HIS A 285 -14.88 -10.98 -5.24
N LYS A 286 -15.51 -10.55 -6.34
CA LYS A 286 -15.75 -11.41 -7.52
C LYS A 286 -14.42 -11.81 -8.20
N LEU A 287 -13.49 -10.89 -8.39
CA LEU A 287 -12.18 -11.17 -8.99
C LEU A 287 -11.36 -12.14 -8.14
N ALA A 288 -11.45 -12.03 -6.81
CA ALA A 288 -10.79 -12.92 -5.86
C ALA A 288 -11.39 -14.35 -5.82
N GLY A 289 -12.48 -14.61 -6.55
CA GLY A 289 -13.11 -15.93 -6.64
C GLY A 289 -14.07 -16.25 -5.48
N ASN A 290 -14.56 -15.24 -4.78
CA ASN A 290 -15.48 -15.36 -3.64
C ASN A 290 -16.94 -15.16 -4.03
#